data_843b14cb5a747090036337629ce24c3b
#
_entry.id   843b14cb5a747090036337629ce24c3b
#
_cell.length_a   1.000
_cell.length_b   1.000
_cell.length_c   1.000
_cell.angle_alpha   90.00
_cell.angle_beta   90.00
_cell.angle_gamma   90.00
#
_symmetry.space_group_name_H-M   'P 1'
#
loop_
_entity.id
_entity.type
_entity.pdbx_description
1 polymer ?
#
loop_
_entity_poly.entity_id
_entity_poly.type
_entity_poly.pdbx_seq_one_letter_code
_entity_poly.pdbx_strand_id
1 'polypeptide(L)'
;MYSAISRCNAVLSHVDEVTFTSAELKGRYIAEAKFVRALLYFHMVRKFGDIPLSTVQVTSKEQANELAFRQKESIVYEQIIKDLTEALSSNLPNTQKDYVIGRASKAAINAILGQVYLTLGATQTSGSAENFAKAEQYLNAAYQMRTFGKLNEIPYADVFDVTKKNSCKELVFQIQYKQGDQNYSSSIARNYQARGETINSRYNATGAGEVAKLDLVKDYEQDDIRKGFSVKFAANTQVNDWFVTKFRDNSDAAGTNGWGGNDWILIRYADVMLLLAEAKHHLGKDAEAIALLDQVRERAGLPSYATAMLNTSYRSKYPTLKEAILHERRVELAFENQRWFDLIRNYTAQELVTYFKTKSQADYGNAKISNISTKDRYYPIPFDEYKLDPTRMYQNPGY
;
A
#
# COMPACT_ATOMS: atom_id res chain seq x y z
N MET A 1 -5.27 -14.40 -3.41
CA MET A 1 -5.11 -13.50 -4.58
C MET A 1 -5.51 -14.19 -5.88
N TYR A 2 -5.03 -15.40 -6.20
CA TYR A 2 -5.39 -16.09 -7.44
C TYR A 2 -6.88 -16.33 -7.66
N SER A 3 -7.65 -16.62 -6.59
CA SER A 3 -9.14 -16.70 -6.70
C SER A 3 -9.78 -15.39 -7.20
N ALA A 4 -9.24 -14.24 -6.81
CA ALA A 4 -9.73 -12.95 -7.31
C ALA A 4 -9.29 -12.70 -8.77
N ILE A 5 -8.07 -13.10 -9.14
CA ILE A 5 -7.58 -13.05 -10.53
C ILE A 5 -8.46 -13.95 -11.42
N SER A 6 -8.79 -15.16 -10.97
CA SER A 6 -9.69 -16.05 -11.70
C SER A 6 -11.07 -15.42 -11.95
N ARG A 7 -11.61 -14.68 -10.96
CA ARG A 7 -12.86 -13.91 -11.16
C ARG A 7 -12.71 -12.78 -12.17
N CYS A 8 -11.57 -12.05 -12.15
CA CYS A 8 -11.29 -11.04 -13.16
C CYS A 8 -11.21 -11.67 -14.57
N ASN A 9 -10.52 -12.82 -14.67
CA ASN A 9 -10.41 -13.54 -15.92
C ASN A 9 -11.77 -14.04 -16.43
N ALA A 10 -12.63 -14.54 -15.53
CA ALA A 10 -14.00 -14.94 -15.90
C ALA A 10 -14.81 -13.77 -16.47
N VAL A 11 -14.73 -12.58 -15.84
CA VAL A 11 -15.38 -11.37 -16.38
C VAL A 11 -14.83 -11.07 -17.79
N LEU A 12 -13.51 -11.05 -17.95
CA LEU A 12 -12.88 -10.70 -19.22
C LEU A 12 -13.13 -11.73 -20.33
N SER A 13 -13.35 -13.02 -19.99
CA SER A 13 -13.63 -14.07 -20.95
C SER A 13 -15.11 -14.09 -21.41
N HIS A 14 -16.03 -13.67 -20.55
CA HIS A 14 -17.48 -13.80 -20.82
C HIS A 14 -18.22 -12.47 -21.00
N VAL A 15 -17.53 -11.34 -20.86
CA VAL A 15 -18.15 -10.00 -20.93
C VAL A 15 -18.84 -9.75 -22.29
N ASP A 16 -18.37 -10.39 -23.36
CA ASP A 16 -18.93 -10.27 -24.72
C ASP A 16 -20.25 -11.03 -24.88
N GLU A 17 -20.51 -12.01 -24.03
CA GLU A 17 -21.75 -12.80 -24.00
C GLU A 17 -22.88 -12.08 -23.26
N VAL A 18 -22.58 -10.99 -22.52
CA VAL A 18 -23.53 -10.23 -21.72
C VAL A 18 -24.09 -9.06 -22.49
N THR A 19 -25.44 -8.94 -22.52
CA THR A 19 -26.10 -7.74 -23.05
C THR A 19 -26.03 -6.59 -22.06
N PHE A 20 -25.40 -5.48 -22.46
CA PHE A 20 -25.28 -4.26 -21.68
C PHE A 20 -26.25 -3.19 -22.16
N THR A 21 -26.67 -2.32 -21.25
CA THR A 21 -27.49 -1.14 -21.58
C THR A 21 -26.74 -0.10 -22.38
N SER A 22 -25.40 -0.10 -22.29
CA SER A 22 -24.52 0.76 -23.11
C SER A 22 -23.13 0.14 -23.28
N ALA A 23 -22.47 0.46 -24.38
CA ALA A 23 -21.06 0.10 -24.62
C ALA A 23 -20.12 0.69 -23.56
N GLU A 24 -20.45 1.89 -23.05
CA GLU A 24 -19.68 2.54 -22.00
C GLU A 24 -19.67 1.72 -20.71
N LEU A 25 -20.83 1.18 -20.30
CA LEU A 25 -20.95 0.35 -19.11
C LEU A 25 -20.12 -0.92 -19.24
N LYS A 26 -20.19 -1.58 -20.41
CA LYS A 26 -19.34 -2.73 -20.74
C LYS A 26 -17.85 -2.38 -20.63
N GLY A 27 -17.43 -1.27 -21.24
CA GLY A 27 -16.05 -0.79 -21.19
C GLY A 27 -15.55 -0.53 -19.76
N ARG A 28 -16.41 -0.01 -18.88
CA ARG A 28 -16.09 0.19 -17.46
C ARG A 28 -15.84 -1.13 -16.74
N TYR A 29 -16.68 -2.15 -16.90
CA TYR A 29 -16.48 -3.45 -16.26
C TYR A 29 -15.21 -4.14 -16.72
N ILE A 30 -14.86 -4.04 -18.02
CA ILE A 30 -13.61 -4.54 -18.57
C ILE A 30 -12.42 -3.83 -17.90
N ALA A 31 -12.46 -2.51 -17.82
CA ALA A 31 -11.40 -1.70 -17.23
C ALA A 31 -11.20 -1.99 -15.74
N GLU A 32 -12.28 -2.14 -14.99
CA GLU A 32 -12.22 -2.49 -13.58
C GLU A 32 -11.64 -3.88 -13.34
N ALA A 33 -12.04 -4.87 -14.15
CA ALA A 33 -11.48 -6.22 -14.06
C ALA A 33 -9.96 -6.23 -14.36
N LYS A 34 -9.50 -5.49 -15.38
CA LYS A 34 -8.08 -5.32 -15.68
C LYS A 34 -7.33 -4.60 -14.57
N PHE A 35 -7.88 -3.52 -14.04
CA PHE A 35 -7.29 -2.79 -12.92
C PHE A 35 -7.09 -3.69 -11.70
N VAL A 36 -8.11 -4.43 -11.28
CA VAL A 36 -8.04 -5.34 -10.13
C VAL A 36 -7.02 -6.45 -10.39
N ARG A 37 -7.01 -7.05 -11.59
CA ARG A 37 -6.05 -8.09 -11.96
C ARG A 37 -4.60 -7.57 -11.89
N ALA A 38 -4.34 -6.42 -12.47
CA ALA A 38 -3.03 -5.78 -12.44
C ALA A 38 -2.58 -5.44 -11.01
N LEU A 39 -3.46 -4.88 -10.19
CA LEU A 39 -3.19 -4.59 -8.79
C LEU A 39 -2.79 -5.83 -8.00
N LEU A 40 -3.49 -6.95 -8.19
CA LEU A 40 -3.19 -8.21 -7.52
C LEU A 40 -1.85 -8.79 -7.97
N TYR A 41 -1.57 -8.79 -9.27
CA TYR A 41 -0.26 -9.22 -9.80
C TYR A 41 0.86 -8.33 -9.30
N PHE A 42 0.68 -7.01 -9.25
CA PHE A 42 1.68 -6.09 -8.73
C PHE A 42 1.98 -6.32 -7.23
N HIS A 43 0.97 -6.66 -6.43
CA HIS A 43 1.20 -7.06 -5.04
C HIS A 43 2.00 -8.36 -4.93
N MET A 44 1.73 -9.35 -5.78
CA MET A 44 2.40 -10.64 -5.72
C MET A 44 3.83 -10.60 -6.27
N VAL A 45 4.06 -9.97 -7.44
CA VAL A 45 5.39 -9.93 -8.06
C VAL A 45 6.42 -9.24 -7.16
N ARG A 46 6.03 -8.16 -6.48
CA ARG A 46 6.93 -7.48 -5.52
C ARG A 46 7.29 -8.33 -4.29
N LYS A 47 6.46 -9.29 -3.92
CA LYS A 47 6.70 -10.17 -2.77
C LYS A 47 7.48 -11.43 -3.15
N PHE A 48 7.17 -12.03 -4.29
CA PHE A 48 7.63 -13.38 -4.64
C PHE A 48 8.58 -13.40 -5.85
N GLY A 49 8.80 -12.28 -6.54
CA GLY A 49 9.53 -12.25 -7.82
C GLY A 49 8.73 -12.97 -8.92
N ASP A 50 9.33 -13.98 -9.55
CA ASP A 50 8.65 -14.81 -10.54
C ASP A 50 7.42 -15.48 -9.94
N ILE A 51 6.26 -15.41 -10.62
CA ILE A 51 4.97 -15.94 -10.15
C ILE A 51 4.17 -16.55 -11.31
N PRO A 52 3.21 -17.45 -11.06
CA PRO A 52 2.27 -17.88 -12.08
C PRO A 52 1.47 -16.73 -12.67
N LEU A 53 1.35 -16.71 -13.99
CA LEU A 53 0.60 -15.69 -14.74
C LEU A 53 -0.50 -16.33 -15.56
N SER A 54 -1.76 -16.06 -15.21
CA SER A 54 -2.94 -16.45 -15.97
C SER A 54 -3.76 -15.21 -16.34
N THR A 55 -4.00 -15.03 -17.63
CA THR A 55 -4.79 -13.91 -18.19
C THR A 55 -6.12 -14.36 -18.76
N VAL A 56 -6.42 -15.64 -18.69
CA VAL A 56 -7.65 -16.28 -19.16
C VAL A 56 -8.33 -17.06 -18.03
N GLN A 57 -9.63 -17.31 -18.16
CA GLN A 57 -10.31 -18.23 -17.28
C GLN A 57 -9.80 -19.65 -17.55
N VAL A 58 -9.33 -20.30 -16.49
CA VAL A 58 -8.91 -21.71 -16.57
C VAL A 58 -10.16 -22.59 -16.52
N THR A 59 -10.38 -23.37 -17.57
CA THR A 59 -11.58 -24.20 -17.74
C THR A 59 -11.26 -25.70 -17.83
N SER A 60 -9.97 -26.08 -17.97
CA SER A 60 -9.54 -27.48 -18.04
C SER A 60 -8.31 -27.74 -17.19
N LYS A 61 -8.06 -29.02 -16.89
CA LYS A 61 -6.87 -29.45 -16.16
C LYS A 61 -5.58 -29.21 -16.96
N GLU A 62 -5.66 -29.34 -18.28
CA GLU A 62 -4.54 -29.09 -19.20
C GLU A 62 -4.11 -27.63 -19.15
N GLN A 63 -5.07 -26.70 -19.26
CA GLN A 63 -4.80 -25.26 -19.07
C GLN A 63 -4.25 -24.94 -17.69
N ALA A 64 -4.76 -25.58 -16.64
CA ALA A 64 -4.24 -25.41 -15.30
C ALA A 64 -2.77 -25.83 -15.22
N ASN A 65 -2.43 -26.96 -15.82
CA ASN A 65 -1.04 -27.46 -15.87
C ASN A 65 -0.09 -26.58 -16.68
N GLU A 66 -0.58 -25.83 -17.66
CA GLU A 66 0.23 -24.89 -18.45
C GLU A 66 0.45 -23.57 -17.70
N LEU A 67 -0.57 -23.05 -17.03
CA LEU A 67 -0.60 -21.69 -16.47
C LEU A 67 -0.24 -21.63 -14.96
N ALA A 68 -0.18 -22.77 -14.28
CA ALA A 68 0.03 -22.82 -12.82
C ALA A 68 1.49 -22.54 -12.37
N PHE A 69 2.42 -22.33 -13.31
CA PHE A 69 3.84 -22.26 -13.00
C PHE A 69 4.44 -20.87 -13.15
N ARG A 70 5.55 -20.64 -12.45
CA ARG A 70 6.20 -19.33 -12.35
C ARG A 70 6.64 -18.83 -13.73
N GLN A 71 6.24 -17.61 -14.04
CA GLN A 71 6.75 -16.81 -15.17
C GLN A 71 7.72 -15.76 -14.65
N LYS A 72 8.67 -15.34 -15.49
CA LYS A 72 9.61 -14.27 -15.14
C LYS A 72 8.90 -13.00 -14.74
N GLU A 73 9.41 -12.34 -13.69
CA GLU A 73 8.81 -11.09 -13.20
C GLU A 73 8.67 -10.01 -14.29
N SER A 74 9.60 -9.97 -15.27
CA SER A 74 9.50 -9.05 -16.41
C SER A 74 8.22 -9.25 -17.23
N ILE A 75 7.86 -10.51 -17.52
CA ILE A 75 6.62 -10.86 -18.24
C ILE A 75 5.38 -10.47 -17.42
N VAL A 76 5.45 -10.66 -16.10
CA VAL A 76 4.38 -10.26 -15.21
C VAL A 76 4.21 -8.73 -15.19
N TYR A 77 5.31 -7.96 -15.14
CA TYR A 77 5.27 -6.50 -15.22
C TYR A 77 4.73 -6.01 -16.57
N GLU A 78 5.10 -6.63 -17.68
CA GLU A 78 4.54 -6.32 -19.00
C GLU A 78 3.01 -6.47 -19.01
N GLN A 79 2.49 -7.56 -18.44
CA GLN A 79 1.04 -7.78 -18.35
C GLN A 79 0.36 -6.77 -17.43
N ILE A 80 0.98 -6.42 -16.28
CA ILE A 80 0.47 -5.39 -15.37
C ILE A 80 0.34 -4.05 -16.10
N ILE A 81 1.39 -3.63 -16.81
CA ILE A 81 1.40 -2.37 -17.56
C ILE A 81 0.36 -2.39 -18.65
N LYS A 82 0.24 -3.49 -19.40
CA LYS A 82 -0.77 -3.67 -20.45
C LYS A 82 -2.18 -3.51 -19.88
N ASP A 83 -2.52 -4.24 -18.82
CA ASP A 83 -3.84 -4.17 -18.19
C ASP A 83 -4.18 -2.75 -17.70
N LEU A 84 -3.24 -2.08 -17.06
CA LEU A 84 -3.43 -0.72 -16.54
C LEU A 84 -3.55 0.32 -17.67
N THR A 85 -2.75 0.20 -18.72
CA THR A 85 -2.78 1.13 -19.85
C THR A 85 -4.10 0.99 -20.64
N GLU A 86 -4.56 -0.23 -20.87
CA GLU A 86 -5.85 -0.49 -21.48
C GLU A 86 -7.02 0.00 -20.61
N ALA A 87 -6.93 -0.19 -19.28
CA ALA A 87 -7.93 0.34 -18.36
C ALA A 87 -7.95 1.87 -18.34
N LEU A 88 -6.79 2.52 -18.41
CA LEU A 88 -6.67 3.99 -18.42
C LEU A 88 -7.29 4.63 -19.66
N SER A 89 -7.20 3.95 -20.82
CA SER A 89 -7.79 4.41 -22.10
C SER A 89 -9.32 4.31 -22.15
N SER A 90 -9.94 3.68 -21.14
CA SER A 90 -11.39 3.51 -21.06
C SER A 90 -12.10 4.79 -20.61
N ASN A 91 -13.43 4.72 -20.58
CA ASN A 91 -14.31 5.81 -20.09
C ASN A 91 -14.54 5.78 -18.56
N LEU A 92 -13.59 5.25 -17.77
CA LEU A 92 -13.64 5.37 -16.32
C LEU A 92 -13.63 6.85 -15.86
N PRO A 93 -14.31 7.17 -14.76
CA PRO A 93 -14.29 8.52 -14.20
C PRO A 93 -12.89 8.91 -13.73
N ASN A 94 -12.63 10.22 -13.62
CA ASN A 94 -11.34 10.70 -13.14
C ASN A 94 -11.09 10.33 -11.67
N THR A 95 -12.11 10.45 -10.83
CA THR A 95 -12.04 10.09 -9.41
C THR A 95 -13.20 9.18 -9.01
N GLN A 96 -13.06 8.44 -7.93
CA GLN A 96 -14.16 7.62 -7.41
C GLN A 96 -15.34 8.47 -6.92
N LYS A 97 -15.13 9.75 -6.56
CA LYS A 97 -16.19 10.67 -6.17
C LYS A 97 -17.23 10.88 -7.28
N ASP A 98 -16.77 10.83 -8.54
CA ASP A 98 -17.62 11.04 -9.71
C ASP A 98 -18.40 9.78 -10.11
N TYR A 99 -18.27 8.71 -9.34
CA TYR A 99 -18.84 7.41 -9.65
C TYR A 99 -19.36 6.72 -8.36
N VAL A 100 -18.80 5.56 -8.04
CA VAL A 100 -19.10 4.80 -6.82
C VAL A 100 -17.82 4.59 -6.02
N ILE A 101 -17.86 4.97 -4.76
CA ILE A 101 -16.73 4.78 -3.85
C ILE A 101 -16.30 3.30 -3.82
N GLY A 102 -15.00 3.04 -3.83
CA GLY A 102 -14.42 1.69 -3.86
C GLY A 102 -14.30 1.07 -5.25
N ARG A 103 -14.71 1.77 -6.32
CA ARG A 103 -14.50 1.33 -7.71
C ARG A 103 -13.30 2.00 -8.35
N ALA A 104 -12.75 1.39 -9.42
CA ALA A 104 -11.59 1.94 -10.12
C ALA A 104 -11.89 3.30 -10.74
N SER A 105 -10.88 4.18 -10.73
CA SER A 105 -10.90 5.50 -11.35
C SER A 105 -9.58 5.74 -12.10
N LYS A 106 -9.55 6.74 -12.98
CA LYS A 106 -8.30 7.12 -13.67
C LYS A 106 -7.22 7.58 -12.70
N ALA A 107 -7.58 8.24 -11.59
CA ALA A 107 -6.63 8.60 -10.55
C ALA A 107 -5.98 7.36 -9.90
N ALA A 108 -6.76 6.32 -9.59
CA ALA A 108 -6.24 5.07 -9.05
C ALA A 108 -5.32 4.34 -10.03
N ILE A 109 -5.71 4.27 -11.30
CA ILE A 109 -4.90 3.61 -12.35
C ILE A 109 -3.57 4.35 -12.54
N ASN A 110 -3.61 5.69 -12.66
CA ASN A 110 -2.40 6.50 -12.78
C ASN A 110 -1.49 6.34 -11.55
N ALA A 111 -2.04 6.30 -10.34
CA ALA A 111 -1.26 6.10 -9.12
C ALA A 111 -0.54 4.73 -9.15
N ILE A 112 -1.20 3.65 -9.56
CA ILE A 112 -0.58 2.33 -9.67
C ILE A 112 0.43 2.26 -10.82
N LEU A 113 0.13 2.80 -12.00
CA LEU A 113 1.11 2.90 -13.10
C LEU A 113 2.37 3.63 -12.66
N GLY A 114 2.22 4.77 -11.99
CA GLY A 114 3.35 5.51 -11.45
C GLY A 114 4.15 4.70 -10.43
N GLN A 115 3.49 3.96 -9.54
CA GLN A 115 4.17 3.08 -8.58
C GLN A 115 4.87 1.90 -9.25
N VAL A 116 4.29 1.33 -10.32
CA VAL A 116 4.92 0.28 -11.14
C VAL A 116 6.20 0.80 -11.77
N TYR A 117 6.14 1.92 -12.47
CA TYR A 117 7.31 2.51 -13.13
C TYR A 117 8.37 2.98 -12.13
N LEU A 118 7.98 3.53 -10.98
CA LEU A 118 8.91 3.88 -9.91
C LEU A 118 9.65 2.63 -9.38
N THR A 119 8.93 1.52 -9.23
CA THR A 119 9.52 0.25 -8.84
C THR A 119 10.51 -0.26 -9.88
N LEU A 120 10.13 -0.26 -11.16
CA LEU A 120 11.02 -0.68 -12.26
C LEU A 120 12.25 0.22 -12.38
N GLY A 121 12.09 1.55 -12.25
CA GLY A 121 13.20 2.50 -12.27
C GLY A 121 14.22 2.26 -11.18
N ALA A 122 13.76 1.87 -9.99
CA ALA A 122 14.61 1.64 -8.83
C ALA A 122 15.23 0.23 -8.77
N THR A 123 14.63 -0.78 -9.43
CA THR A 123 15.08 -2.17 -9.31
C THR A 123 15.74 -2.73 -10.57
N GLN A 124 15.58 -2.08 -11.72
CA GLN A 124 16.21 -2.50 -12.97
C GLN A 124 17.52 -1.74 -13.22
N THR A 125 18.49 -2.43 -13.80
CA THR A 125 19.81 -1.87 -14.12
C THR A 125 19.83 -1.05 -15.41
N SER A 126 18.85 -1.25 -16.29
CA SER A 126 18.70 -0.54 -17.57
C SER A 126 17.35 0.16 -17.64
N GLY A 127 17.29 1.31 -18.33
CA GLY A 127 16.05 2.07 -18.51
C GLY A 127 15.55 2.80 -17.28
N SER A 128 16.35 2.90 -16.21
CA SER A 128 15.95 3.54 -14.94
C SER A 128 15.46 4.98 -15.14
N ALA A 129 16.16 5.82 -15.88
CA ALA A 129 15.78 7.21 -16.10
C ALA A 129 14.42 7.32 -16.85
N GLU A 130 14.19 6.50 -17.87
CA GLU A 130 12.92 6.45 -18.59
C GLU A 130 11.77 6.00 -17.68
N ASN A 131 12.01 4.97 -16.86
CA ASN A 131 11.03 4.49 -15.90
C ASN A 131 10.70 5.55 -14.83
N PHE A 132 11.68 6.30 -14.32
CA PHE A 132 11.42 7.41 -13.41
C PHE A 132 10.64 8.56 -14.09
N ALA A 133 10.92 8.86 -15.35
CA ALA A 133 10.15 9.85 -16.11
C ALA A 133 8.69 9.41 -16.29
N LYS A 134 8.44 8.15 -16.61
CA LYS A 134 7.08 7.58 -16.67
C LYS A 134 6.41 7.58 -15.29
N ALA A 135 7.14 7.26 -14.24
CA ALA A 135 6.63 7.31 -12.86
C ALA A 135 6.17 8.74 -12.51
N GLU A 136 7.01 9.75 -12.77
CA GLU A 136 6.63 11.15 -12.58
C GLU A 136 5.39 11.52 -13.39
N GLN A 137 5.33 11.15 -14.67
CA GLN A 137 4.20 11.44 -15.55
C GLN A 137 2.88 10.91 -14.97
N TYR A 138 2.83 9.62 -14.60
CA TYR A 138 1.61 9.00 -14.11
C TYR A 138 1.25 9.46 -12.71
N LEU A 139 2.21 9.59 -11.80
CA LEU A 139 1.95 10.10 -10.44
C LEU A 139 1.48 11.55 -10.46
N ASN A 140 2.07 12.38 -11.33
CA ASN A 140 1.61 13.75 -11.52
C ASN A 140 0.21 13.79 -12.11
N ALA A 141 -0.12 12.93 -13.09
CA ALA A 141 -1.48 12.82 -13.61
C ALA A 141 -2.49 12.46 -12.52
N ALA A 142 -2.18 11.49 -11.65
CA ALA A 142 -3.00 11.16 -10.49
C ALA A 142 -3.14 12.36 -9.54
N TYR A 143 -2.04 13.04 -9.21
CA TYR A 143 -2.03 14.21 -8.32
C TYR A 143 -2.87 15.36 -8.85
N GLN A 144 -2.85 15.63 -10.15
CA GLN A 144 -3.67 16.69 -10.77
C GLN A 144 -5.18 16.40 -10.76
N MET A 145 -5.57 15.14 -10.58
CA MET A 145 -7.00 14.76 -10.45
C MET A 145 -7.57 14.99 -9.06
N ARG A 146 -6.79 15.45 -8.08
CA ARG A 146 -7.28 15.75 -6.74
C ARG A 146 -8.31 16.87 -6.74
N THR A 147 -9.24 16.81 -5.80
CA THR A 147 -10.35 17.78 -5.67
C THR A 147 -10.21 18.69 -4.44
N PHE A 148 -9.00 18.86 -3.94
CA PHE A 148 -8.62 19.77 -2.85
C PHE A 148 -7.38 20.58 -3.27
N GLY A 149 -7.14 21.70 -2.64
CA GLY A 149 -5.97 22.55 -2.93
C GLY A 149 -4.71 22.03 -2.27
N LYS A 150 -4.62 22.16 -0.94
CA LYS A 150 -3.51 21.70 -0.13
C LYS A 150 -3.92 20.52 0.74
N LEU A 151 -2.95 19.65 1.04
CA LEU A 151 -3.20 18.45 1.84
C LEU A 151 -3.67 18.78 3.27
N ASN A 152 -3.22 19.89 3.86
CA ASN A 152 -3.61 20.34 5.19
C ASN A 152 -5.08 20.79 5.32
N GLU A 153 -5.81 20.94 4.18
CA GLU A 153 -7.27 21.13 4.19
C GLU A 153 -8.02 19.87 4.69
N ILE A 154 -7.36 18.74 4.72
CA ILE A 154 -7.91 17.45 5.17
C ILE A 154 -7.17 17.03 6.44
N PRO A 155 -7.79 17.13 7.63
CA PRO A 155 -7.19 16.65 8.86
C PRO A 155 -6.78 15.18 8.75
N TYR A 156 -5.60 14.83 9.28
CA TYR A 156 -5.10 13.45 9.21
C TYR A 156 -6.09 12.41 9.76
N ALA A 157 -6.79 12.75 10.85
CA ALA A 157 -7.77 11.86 11.46
C ALA A 157 -8.99 11.57 10.55
N ASP A 158 -9.36 12.52 9.68
CA ASP A 158 -10.52 12.38 8.79
C ASP A 158 -10.35 11.30 7.75
N VAL A 159 -9.10 10.98 7.39
CA VAL A 159 -8.75 9.90 6.46
C VAL A 159 -9.18 8.53 6.97
N PHE A 160 -9.17 8.35 8.31
CA PHE A 160 -9.43 7.07 8.98
C PHE A 160 -10.78 7.06 9.72
N ASP A 161 -11.54 8.13 9.63
CA ASP A 161 -12.86 8.25 10.24
C ASP A 161 -13.90 7.48 9.42
N VAL A 162 -14.49 6.46 10.03
CA VAL A 162 -15.51 5.60 9.39
C VAL A 162 -16.76 6.37 8.93
N THR A 163 -17.03 7.53 9.55
CA THR A 163 -18.17 8.38 9.17
C THR A 163 -17.86 9.26 7.95
N LYS A 164 -16.59 9.49 7.65
CA LYS A 164 -16.11 10.34 6.55
C LYS A 164 -15.58 9.57 5.35
N LYS A 165 -15.50 8.25 5.42
CA LYS A 165 -14.88 7.39 4.40
C LYS A 165 -15.45 7.57 2.98
N ASN A 166 -16.71 7.98 2.85
CA ASN A 166 -17.36 8.23 1.56
C ASN A 166 -17.24 9.68 1.06
N SER A 167 -16.73 10.59 1.88
CA SER A 167 -16.59 12.01 1.56
C SER A 167 -15.15 12.54 1.64
N CYS A 168 -14.24 11.77 2.21
CA CYS A 168 -12.84 12.16 2.35
C CYS A 168 -12.17 12.27 0.96
N LYS A 169 -11.77 13.47 0.60
CA LYS A 169 -11.19 13.79 -0.71
C LYS A 169 -9.77 13.24 -0.89
N GLU A 170 -9.10 12.80 0.20
CA GLU A 170 -7.78 12.21 0.12
C GLU A 170 -7.81 10.75 -0.35
N LEU A 171 -8.92 10.04 -0.20
CA LEU A 171 -9.04 8.64 -0.57
C LEU A 171 -9.15 8.48 -2.09
N VAL A 172 -8.26 7.68 -2.69
CA VAL A 172 -8.18 7.42 -4.13
C VAL A 172 -8.74 6.05 -4.48
N PHE A 173 -8.37 5.02 -3.70
CA PHE A 173 -8.90 3.67 -3.86
C PHE A 173 -8.85 2.90 -2.53
N GLN A 174 -9.97 2.26 -2.19
CA GLN A 174 -10.14 1.50 -0.95
C GLN A 174 -11.03 0.28 -1.13
N ILE A 175 -10.79 -0.75 -0.34
CA ILE A 175 -11.71 -1.87 -0.18
C ILE A 175 -12.75 -1.44 0.85
N GLN A 176 -14.01 -1.37 0.42
CA GLN A 176 -15.10 -0.94 1.28
C GLN A 176 -15.57 -2.05 2.20
N TYR A 177 -15.84 -1.67 3.44
CA TYR A 177 -16.50 -2.51 4.43
C TYR A 177 -17.80 -1.87 4.93
N LYS A 178 -18.77 -2.72 5.28
CA LYS A 178 -20.07 -2.29 5.76
C LYS A 178 -20.16 -2.48 7.27
N GLN A 179 -20.30 -1.37 7.97
CA GLN A 179 -20.46 -1.35 9.41
C GLN A 179 -21.72 -2.11 9.85
N GLY A 180 -21.61 -2.92 10.90
CA GLY A 180 -22.71 -3.68 11.45
C GLY A 180 -23.19 -4.89 10.62
N ASP A 181 -22.47 -5.23 9.56
CA ASP A 181 -22.82 -6.38 8.71
C ASP A 181 -21.86 -7.55 8.94
N GLN A 182 -22.39 -8.70 9.34
CA GLN A 182 -21.59 -9.88 9.65
C GLN A 182 -20.65 -10.31 8.52
N ASN A 183 -21.10 -10.21 7.27
CA ASN A 183 -20.40 -10.75 6.09
C ASN A 183 -19.43 -9.74 5.45
N TYR A 184 -19.70 -8.45 5.63
CA TYR A 184 -18.99 -7.38 4.91
C TYR A 184 -18.31 -6.38 5.84
N SER A 185 -18.22 -6.64 7.14
CA SER A 185 -17.58 -5.77 8.12
C SER A 185 -16.06 -5.95 8.17
N SER A 186 -15.38 -4.91 8.66
CA SER A 186 -13.95 -4.94 8.99
C SER A 186 -13.73 -5.34 10.44
N SER A 187 -12.76 -6.19 10.67
CA SER A 187 -12.32 -6.54 12.04
C SER A 187 -11.12 -5.73 12.52
N ILE A 188 -10.59 -4.79 11.71
CA ILE A 188 -9.31 -4.15 11.98
C ILE A 188 -9.31 -3.35 13.30
N ALA A 189 -10.37 -2.60 13.58
CA ALA A 189 -10.46 -1.82 14.80
C ALA A 189 -10.39 -2.71 16.04
N ARG A 190 -11.20 -3.77 16.11
CA ARG A 190 -11.23 -4.72 17.24
C ARG A 190 -9.96 -5.54 17.36
N ASN A 191 -9.34 -5.92 16.24
CA ASN A 191 -8.12 -6.73 16.25
C ASN A 191 -6.91 -5.92 16.73
N TYR A 192 -6.89 -4.60 16.49
CA TYR A 192 -5.85 -3.70 16.97
C TYR A 192 -6.14 -3.15 18.37
N GLN A 193 -7.33 -3.40 18.89
CA GLN A 193 -7.72 -2.96 20.24
C GLN A 193 -6.87 -3.64 21.30
N ALA A 194 -6.13 -2.86 22.07
CA ALA A 194 -5.42 -3.36 23.23
C ALA A 194 -6.41 -3.87 24.29
N ARG A 195 -6.13 -5.02 24.90
CA ARG A 195 -6.99 -5.59 25.92
C ARG A 195 -7.14 -4.63 27.12
N GLY A 196 -8.37 -4.43 27.57
CA GLY A 196 -8.68 -3.48 28.63
C GLY A 196 -8.80 -2.02 28.19
N GLU A 197 -8.60 -1.73 26.90
CA GLU A 197 -8.79 -0.41 26.30
C GLU A 197 -10.03 -0.37 25.41
N THR A 198 -10.49 0.85 25.07
CA THR A 198 -11.67 1.06 24.21
C THR A 198 -11.45 2.14 23.14
N ILE A 199 -10.18 2.53 22.91
CA ILE A 199 -9.86 3.64 22.00
C ILE A 199 -10.18 3.32 20.53
N ASN A 200 -9.94 2.08 20.08
CA ASN A 200 -10.20 1.66 18.71
C ASN A 200 -11.64 1.15 18.55
N SER A 201 -12.13 0.40 19.53
CA SER A 201 -13.45 -0.21 19.49
C SER A 201 -13.96 -0.41 20.91
N ARG A 202 -15.27 -0.27 21.11
CA ARG A 202 -15.95 -0.66 22.37
C ARG A 202 -16.16 -2.16 22.47
N TYR A 203 -15.91 -2.90 21.40
CA TYR A 203 -15.97 -4.36 21.42
C TYR A 203 -14.85 -4.92 22.29
N ASN A 204 -15.23 -5.80 23.22
CA ASN A 204 -14.26 -6.37 24.15
C ASN A 204 -13.30 -7.31 23.41
N ALA A 205 -12.04 -6.91 23.32
CA ALA A 205 -11.02 -7.67 22.59
C ALA A 205 -10.64 -8.95 23.35
N THR A 206 -10.63 -10.08 22.65
CA THR A 206 -10.17 -11.36 23.19
C THR A 206 -8.66 -11.53 23.06
N GLY A 207 -8.03 -10.84 22.10
CA GLY A 207 -6.59 -10.82 21.87
C GLY A 207 -5.86 -9.72 22.63
N ALA A 208 -4.53 -9.71 22.57
CA ALA A 208 -3.71 -8.67 23.20
C ALA A 208 -3.73 -7.32 22.44
N GLY A 209 -4.22 -7.31 21.19
CA GLY A 209 -4.11 -6.19 20.26
C GLY A 209 -2.81 -6.22 19.45
N GLU A 210 -2.68 -5.30 18.50
CA GLU A 210 -1.48 -5.22 17.65
C GLU A 210 -0.48 -4.23 18.23
N VAL A 211 0.69 -4.75 18.58
CA VAL A 211 1.80 -3.98 19.17
C VAL A 211 2.52 -3.16 18.10
N ALA A 212 2.63 -1.86 18.34
CA ALA A 212 3.48 -0.98 17.54
C ALA A 212 4.93 -1.09 17.99
N LYS A 213 5.84 -1.38 17.08
CA LYS A 213 7.27 -1.50 17.41
C LYS A 213 7.83 -0.18 17.93
N LEU A 214 8.60 -0.23 19.03
CA LEU A 214 9.20 0.94 19.65
C LEU A 214 10.14 1.69 18.70
N ASP A 215 10.80 0.99 17.76
CA ASP A 215 11.60 1.59 16.70
C ASP A 215 10.77 2.54 15.79
N LEU A 216 9.50 2.22 15.50
CA LEU A 216 8.59 3.14 14.81
C LEU A 216 8.13 4.27 15.73
N VAL A 217 7.78 3.96 16.98
CA VAL A 217 7.29 4.98 17.95
C VAL A 217 8.33 6.05 18.21
N LYS A 218 9.61 5.68 18.25
CA LYS A 218 10.76 6.60 18.39
C LYS A 218 11.11 7.34 17.09
N ASP A 219 10.56 6.90 15.95
CA ASP A 219 10.84 7.51 14.66
C ASP A 219 9.98 8.74 14.39
N TYR A 220 8.83 8.88 15.05
CA TYR A 220 8.05 10.12 15.01
C TYR A 220 8.86 11.28 15.60
N GLU A 221 8.87 12.41 14.88
CA GLU A 221 9.48 13.64 15.36
C GLU A 221 8.73 14.18 16.60
N GLN A 222 9.39 15.03 17.36
CA GLN A 222 8.72 15.77 18.43
C GLN A 222 7.62 16.64 17.80
N ASP A 223 6.48 16.72 18.45
CA ASP A 223 5.29 17.47 18.01
C ASP A 223 4.58 16.92 16.76
N ASP A 224 4.98 15.77 16.23
CA ASP A 224 4.25 15.11 15.15
C ASP A 224 2.87 14.65 15.64
N ILE A 225 1.81 15.34 15.17
CA ILE A 225 0.43 15.06 15.59
C ILE A 225 -0.03 13.63 15.22
N ARG A 226 0.60 13.01 14.20
CA ARG A 226 0.27 11.65 13.75
C ARG A 226 0.62 10.59 14.79
N LYS A 227 1.64 10.83 15.62
CA LYS A 227 2.03 9.92 16.72
C LYS A 227 0.87 9.67 17.66
N GLY A 228 0.30 10.74 18.21
CA GLY A 228 -0.79 10.63 19.19
C GLY A 228 -2.09 10.05 18.62
N PHE A 229 -2.25 10.12 17.28
CA PHE A 229 -3.38 9.48 16.58
C PHE A 229 -3.11 8.00 16.29
N SER A 230 -1.91 7.64 15.84
CA SER A 230 -1.60 6.32 15.27
C SER A 230 -1.18 5.29 16.31
N VAL A 231 -0.60 5.70 17.44
CA VAL A 231 -0.11 4.81 18.50
C VAL A 231 -0.42 5.35 19.90
N LYS A 232 -0.66 4.44 20.84
CA LYS A 232 -0.86 4.76 22.26
C LYS A 232 -0.14 3.73 23.11
N PHE A 233 0.49 4.19 24.20
CA PHE A 233 0.97 3.30 25.25
C PHE A 233 -0.21 2.91 26.15
N ALA A 234 -0.47 1.62 26.26
CA ALA A 234 -1.49 1.08 27.16
C ALA A 234 -0.79 0.35 28.31
N ALA A 235 -1.09 0.77 29.54
CA ALA A 235 -0.58 0.18 30.77
C ALA A 235 -1.75 -0.14 31.67
N ASN A 236 -2.12 -1.41 31.77
CA ASN A 236 -3.15 -1.92 32.67
C ASN A 236 -2.78 -3.32 33.15
N THR A 237 -3.67 -4.02 33.88
CA THR A 237 -3.40 -5.35 34.41
C THR A 237 -3.18 -6.44 33.36
N GLN A 238 -3.49 -6.17 32.09
CA GLN A 238 -3.46 -7.17 31.01
C GLN A 238 -2.41 -6.87 29.94
N VAL A 239 -2.01 -5.60 29.76
CA VAL A 239 -1.08 -5.16 28.74
C VAL A 239 -0.18 -4.04 29.26
N ASN A 240 1.04 -3.97 28.74
CA ASN A 240 2.02 -2.92 29.06
C ASN A 240 2.92 -2.70 27.85
N ASP A 241 2.38 -2.06 26.77
CA ASP A 241 3.12 -1.85 25.53
C ASP A 241 2.49 -0.73 24.69
N TRP A 242 3.12 -0.41 23.56
CA TRP A 242 2.60 0.49 22.53
C TRP A 242 1.68 -0.25 21.57
N PHE A 243 0.47 0.25 21.36
CA PHE A 243 -0.54 -0.34 20.48
C PHE A 243 -0.92 0.59 19.35
N VAL A 244 -1.35 -0.02 18.22
CA VAL A 244 -1.88 0.70 17.05
C VAL A 244 -3.26 1.24 17.38
N THR A 245 -3.44 2.55 17.18
CA THR A 245 -4.72 3.25 17.42
C THR A 245 -5.24 4.00 16.20
N LYS A 246 -4.63 3.79 15.04
CA LYS A 246 -4.94 4.48 13.79
C LYS A 246 -6.33 4.16 13.24
N PHE A 247 -6.78 2.92 13.41
CA PHE A 247 -8.06 2.44 12.89
C PHE A 247 -9.06 2.34 14.03
N ARG A 248 -10.11 3.16 13.98
CA ARG A 248 -11.10 3.29 15.06
C ARG A 248 -12.50 3.16 14.52
N ASP A 249 -13.35 2.40 15.22
CA ASP A 249 -14.78 2.38 15.01
C ASP A 249 -15.49 2.15 16.36
N ASN A 250 -15.92 3.23 16.97
CA ASN A 250 -16.59 3.25 18.26
C ASN A 250 -18.13 3.35 18.14
N SER A 251 -18.70 3.06 16.98
CA SER A 251 -20.13 3.00 16.77
C SER A 251 -20.78 1.87 17.59
N ASP A 252 -22.09 1.98 17.84
CA ASP A 252 -22.83 0.93 18.52
C ASP A 252 -22.84 -0.38 17.72
N ALA A 253 -22.95 -0.27 16.39
CA ALA A 253 -22.92 -1.42 15.49
C ALA A 253 -21.59 -2.19 15.58
N ALA A 254 -20.44 -1.49 15.62
CA ALA A 254 -19.12 -2.10 15.81
C ALA A 254 -18.90 -2.56 17.25
N GLY A 255 -19.38 -1.83 18.23
CA GLY A 255 -19.19 -2.11 19.67
C GLY A 255 -19.91 -3.37 20.15
N THR A 256 -21.07 -3.70 19.59
CA THR A 256 -21.85 -4.88 20.00
C THR A 256 -21.26 -6.19 19.49
N ASN A 257 -20.84 -6.24 18.23
CA ASN A 257 -20.44 -7.49 17.57
C ASN A 257 -18.99 -7.45 17.03
N GLY A 258 -18.31 -6.32 17.16
CA GLY A 258 -17.00 -6.10 16.58
C GLY A 258 -17.02 -5.97 15.05
N TRP A 259 -18.17 -5.66 14.46
CA TRP A 259 -18.38 -5.52 13.01
C TRP A 259 -18.15 -4.09 12.56
N GLY A 260 -16.89 -3.71 12.41
CA GLY A 260 -16.46 -2.35 12.08
C GLY A 260 -16.66 -1.99 10.61
N GLY A 261 -16.69 -0.69 10.35
CA GLY A 261 -16.81 -0.10 9.02
C GLY A 261 -15.54 0.48 8.44
N ASN A 262 -14.37 0.25 9.06
CA ASN A 262 -13.10 0.76 8.56
C ASN A 262 -12.77 0.17 7.20
N ASP A 263 -12.68 1.01 6.18
CA ASP A 263 -12.21 0.59 4.87
C ASP A 263 -10.71 0.30 4.90
N TRP A 264 -10.26 -0.62 4.06
CA TRP A 264 -8.84 -0.84 3.84
C TRP A 264 -8.36 0.06 2.72
N ILE A 265 -7.63 1.11 3.08
CA ILE A 265 -7.10 2.11 2.16
C ILE A 265 -5.91 1.52 1.41
N LEU A 266 -6.00 1.46 0.08
CA LEU A 266 -4.93 0.98 -0.79
C LEU A 266 -4.14 2.13 -1.42
N ILE A 267 -4.82 3.24 -1.74
CA ILE A 267 -4.21 4.42 -2.35
C ILE A 267 -4.87 5.67 -1.77
N ARG A 268 -4.07 6.61 -1.31
CA ARG A 268 -4.49 7.96 -0.91
C ARG A 268 -3.51 9.03 -1.40
N TYR A 269 -3.94 10.27 -1.46
CA TYR A 269 -3.15 11.32 -2.08
C TYR A 269 -1.82 11.61 -1.36
N ALA A 270 -1.71 11.46 -0.05
CA ALA A 270 -0.41 11.60 0.63
C ALA A 270 0.61 10.55 0.14
N ASP A 271 0.17 9.30 -0.12
CA ASP A 271 1.04 8.29 -0.74
C ASP A 271 1.44 8.70 -2.16
N VAL A 272 0.49 9.13 -2.99
CA VAL A 272 0.75 9.63 -4.35
C VAL A 272 1.76 10.78 -4.33
N MET A 273 1.61 11.74 -3.41
CA MET A 273 2.50 12.89 -3.28
C MET A 273 3.93 12.48 -2.90
N LEU A 274 4.08 11.58 -1.94
CA LEU A 274 5.40 11.12 -1.51
C LEU A 274 6.08 10.20 -2.54
N LEU A 275 5.32 9.40 -3.30
CA LEU A 275 5.84 8.66 -4.45
C LEU A 275 6.26 9.60 -5.59
N LEU A 276 5.48 10.67 -5.83
CA LEU A 276 5.84 11.69 -6.82
C LEU A 276 7.10 12.46 -6.39
N ALA A 277 7.24 12.77 -5.10
CA ALA A 277 8.45 13.37 -4.56
C ALA A 277 9.69 12.47 -4.77
N GLU A 278 9.54 11.15 -4.53
CA GLU A 278 10.58 10.15 -4.78
C GLU A 278 10.97 10.10 -6.27
N ALA A 279 9.99 10.06 -7.17
CA ALA A 279 10.24 10.05 -8.63
C ALA A 279 10.96 11.34 -9.08
N LYS A 280 10.53 12.50 -8.60
CA LYS A 280 11.17 13.79 -8.89
C LYS A 280 12.60 13.86 -8.37
N HIS A 281 12.86 13.35 -7.17
CA HIS A 281 14.19 13.26 -6.61
C HIS A 281 15.13 12.42 -7.51
N HIS A 282 14.68 11.27 -7.97
CA HIS A 282 15.45 10.44 -8.92
C HIS A 282 15.75 11.13 -10.26
N LEU A 283 14.97 12.14 -10.63
CA LEU A 283 15.14 12.94 -11.84
C LEU A 283 15.93 14.24 -11.58
N GLY A 284 16.45 14.45 -10.36
CA GLY A 284 17.18 15.67 -9.98
C GLY A 284 16.30 16.90 -9.79
N LYS A 285 14.98 16.74 -9.68
CA LYS A 285 14.00 17.81 -9.47
C LYS A 285 13.73 18.02 -7.98
N ASP A 286 14.80 18.21 -7.19
CA ASP A 286 14.73 18.20 -5.72
C ASP A 286 13.84 19.31 -5.16
N ALA A 287 13.85 20.51 -5.75
CA ALA A 287 12.98 21.60 -5.29
C ALA A 287 11.47 21.24 -5.37
N GLU A 288 11.06 20.53 -6.45
CA GLU A 288 9.69 20.08 -6.61
C GLU A 288 9.36 18.90 -5.67
N ALA A 289 10.33 18.02 -5.43
CA ALA A 289 10.19 16.93 -4.48
C ALA A 289 10.00 17.45 -3.05
N ILE A 290 10.79 18.45 -2.64
CA ILE A 290 10.70 19.11 -1.33
C ILE A 290 9.33 19.80 -1.17
N ALA A 291 8.83 20.46 -2.20
CA ALA A 291 7.52 21.13 -2.13
C ALA A 291 6.36 20.14 -1.87
N LEU A 292 6.46 18.90 -2.36
CA LEU A 292 5.49 17.85 -2.07
C LEU A 292 5.67 17.26 -0.66
N LEU A 293 6.91 17.02 -0.26
CA LEU A 293 7.27 16.57 1.08
C LEU A 293 6.78 17.55 2.14
N ASP A 294 7.00 18.84 1.93
CA ASP A 294 6.64 19.90 2.88
C ASP A 294 5.13 20.02 3.08
N GLN A 295 4.29 19.72 2.09
CA GLN A 295 2.83 19.69 2.28
C GLN A 295 2.40 18.57 3.25
N VAL A 296 3.07 17.42 3.21
CA VAL A 296 2.78 16.31 4.14
C VAL A 296 3.25 16.68 5.55
N ARG A 297 4.44 17.28 5.65
CA ARG A 297 5.01 17.75 6.92
C ARG A 297 4.15 18.87 7.55
N GLU A 298 3.70 19.84 6.74
CA GLU A 298 2.79 20.91 7.18
C GLU A 298 1.51 20.35 7.80
N ARG A 299 0.87 19.36 7.16
CA ARG A 299 -0.31 18.70 7.73
C ARG A 299 -0.01 17.99 9.06
N ALA A 300 1.17 17.45 9.20
CA ALA A 300 1.62 16.78 10.42
C ALA A 300 2.00 17.75 11.57
N GLY A 301 1.94 19.07 11.33
CA GLY A 301 2.37 20.09 12.29
C GLY A 301 3.89 20.25 12.36
N LEU A 302 4.62 19.73 11.37
CA LEU A 302 6.08 19.72 11.36
C LEU A 302 6.66 20.88 10.53
N PRO A 303 7.87 21.34 10.85
CA PRO A 303 8.58 22.35 10.06
C PRO A 303 8.91 21.80 8.66
N SER A 304 9.14 22.72 7.70
CA SER A 304 9.60 22.36 6.36
C SER A 304 10.89 21.54 6.41
N TYR A 305 11.17 20.77 5.35
CA TYR A 305 12.40 20.00 5.22
C TYR A 305 13.66 20.87 5.40
N ALA A 306 13.68 22.05 4.79
CA ALA A 306 14.82 22.97 4.93
C ALA A 306 15.04 23.38 6.40
N THR A 307 13.99 23.67 7.15
CA THR A 307 14.08 23.98 8.58
C THR A 307 14.48 22.77 9.41
N ALA A 308 13.91 21.59 9.11
CA ALA A 308 14.26 20.35 9.81
C ALA A 308 15.74 20.00 9.65
N MET A 309 16.35 20.26 8.49
CA MET A 309 17.78 20.04 8.23
C MET A 309 18.72 20.95 9.06
N LEU A 310 18.23 22.02 9.67
CA LEU A 310 18.98 22.82 10.64
C LEU A 310 19.11 22.10 11.98
N ASN A 311 18.18 21.20 12.31
CA ASN A 311 18.26 20.39 13.51
C ASN A 311 19.28 19.26 13.33
N THR A 312 20.34 19.27 14.15
CA THR A 312 21.44 18.30 14.06
C THR A 312 21.00 16.86 14.25
N SER A 313 20.03 16.62 15.15
CA SER A 313 19.49 15.27 15.37
C SER A 313 18.72 14.74 14.15
N TYR A 314 17.88 15.57 13.54
CA TYR A 314 17.17 15.22 12.31
C TYR A 314 18.14 14.95 11.16
N ARG A 315 19.07 15.89 10.90
CA ARG A 315 20.06 15.77 9.83
C ARG A 315 20.98 14.56 10.01
N SER A 316 21.36 14.22 11.25
CA SER A 316 22.16 13.01 11.53
C SER A 316 21.40 11.73 11.22
N LYS A 317 20.09 11.73 11.41
CA LYS A 317 19.23 10.56 11.22
C LYS A 317 18.77 10.40 9.76
N TYR A 318 18.54 11.52 9.07
CA TYR A 318 18.07 11.59 7.69
C TYR A 318 18.91 12.56 6.86
N PRO A 319 20.18 12.23 6.56
CA PRO A 319 21.15 13.15 5.99
C PRO A 319 20.88 13.55 4.54
N THR A 320 20.05 12.82 3.82
CA THR A 320 19.71 13.10 2.41
C THR A 320 18.19 13.26 2.21
N LEU A 321 17.81 13.89 1.09
CA LEU A 321 16.39 14.03 0.71
C LEU A 321 15.73 12.66 0.51
N LYS A 322 16.43 11.67 -0.03
CA LYS A 322 15.96 10.29 -0.13
C LYS A 322 15.53 9.74 1.23
N GLU A 323 16.41 9.88 2.23
CA GLU A 323 16.14 9.36 3.58
C GLU A 323 15.02 10.13 4.28
N ALA A 324 14.93 11.44 4.05
CA ALA A 324 13.83 12.25 4.55
C ALA A 324 12.48 11.84 3.94
N ILE A 325 12.41 11.59 2.63
CA ILE A 325 11.19 11.08 1.96
C ILE A 325 10.84 9.69 2.51
N LEU A 326 11.80 8.78 2.68
CA LEU A 326 11.57 7.45 3.23
C LEU A 326 11.12 7.48 4.70
N HIS A 327 11.61 8.44 5.48
CA HIS A 327 11.15 8.68 6.85
C HIS A 327 9.71 9.18 6.84
N GLU A 328 9.43 10.21 6.06
CA GLU A 328 8.08 10.77 5.97
C GLU A 328 7.05 9.71 5.55
N ARG A 329 7.38 8.89 4.53
CA ARG A 329 6.56 7.75 4.13
C ARG A 329 6.35 6.75 5.27
N ARG A 330 7.39 6.48 6.06
CA ARG A 330 7.31 5.55 7.19
C ARG A 330 6.30 5.99 8.24
N VAL A 331 6.33 7.25 8.65
CA VAL A 331 5.46 7.76 9.72
C VAL A 331 4.08 8.13 9.21
N GLU A 332 3.97 8.64 7.99
CA GLU A 332 2.71 8.98 7.35
C GLU A 332 1.85 7.74 7.05
N LEU A 333 2.46 6.73 6.46
CA LEU A 333 1.81 5.49 6.00
C LEU A 333 1.97 4.34 7.01
N ALA A 334 2.32 4.64 8.26
CA ALA A 334 2.43 3.64 9.30
C ALA A 334 1.15 2.79 9.38
N PHE A 335 1.31 1.45 9.43
CA PHE A 335 0.23 0.45 9.49
C PHE A 335 -0.63 0.31 8.22
N GLU A 336 -0.26 0.98 7.10
CA GLU A 336 -0.96 0.87 5.81
C GLU A 336 -0.28 -0.12 4.83
N ASN A 337 0.60 -0.98 5.34
CA ASN A 337 1.28 -2.05 4.58
C ASN A 337 2.18 -1.56 3.43
N GLN A 338 2.74 -0.33 3.52
CA GLN A 338 3.61 0.23 2.48
C GLN A 338 5.11 0.03 2.75
N ARG A 339 5.52 -0.02 4.04
CA ARG A 339 6.95 0.04 4.42
C ARG A 339 7.84 -1.00 3.76
N TRP A 340 7.38 -2.25 3.64
CA TRP A 340 8.19 -3.29 3.01
C TRP A 340 8.49 -2.96 1.55
N PHE A 341 7.51 -2.48 0.82
CA PHE A 341 7.65 -2.11 -0.59
C PHE A 341 8.54 -0.87 -0.78
N ASP A 342 8.51 0.08 0.14
CA ASP A 342 9.43 1.21 0.15
C ASP A 342 10.87 0.74 0.36
N LEU A 343 11.10 -0.18 1.29
CA LEU A 343 12.44 -0.69 1.58
C LEU A 343 13.02 -1.48 0.41
N ILE A 344 12.28 -2.44 -0.15
CA ILE A 344 12.78 -3.26 -1.27
C ILE A 344 12.94 -2.46 -2.58
N ARG A 345 12.26 -1.32 -2.71
CA ARG A 345 12.45 -0.38 -3.83
C ARG A 345 13.70 0.46 -3.66
N ASN A 346 13.99 0.91 -2.45
CA ASN A 346 15.04 1.89 -2.18
C ASN A 346 16.39 1.28 -1.78
N TYR A 347 16.44 0.00 -1.44
CA TYR A 347 17.62 -0.72 -1.01
C TYR A 347 17.84 -1.98 -1.84
N THR A 348 19.08 -2.22 -2.23
CA THR A 348 19.50 -3.53 -2.73
C THR A 348 19.34 -4.59 -1.63
N ALA A 349 19.40 -5.88 -1.99
CA ALA A 349 19.28 -6.95 -1.00
C ALA A 349 20.35 -6.84 0.11
N GLN A 350 21.58 -6.43 -0.24
CA GLN A 350 22.65 -6.26 0.74
C GLN A 350 22.45 -5.02 1.64
N GLU A 351 22.02 -3.90 1.07
CA GLU A 351 21.68 -2.70 1.85
C GLU A 351 20.51 -2.94 2.79
N LEU A 352 19.51 -3.73 2.36
CA LEU A 352 18.39 -4.13 3.20
C LEU A 352 18.85 -4.93 4.44
N VAL A 353 19.79 -5.87 4.25
CA VAL A 353 20.43 -6.61 5.36
C VAL A 353 21.12 -5.63 6.31
N THR A 354 21.90 -4.69 5.76
CA THR A 354 22.60 -3.67 6.56
C THR A 354 21.60 -2.81 7.33
N TYR A 355 20.56 -2.32 6.67
CA TYR A 355 19.48 -1.53 7.30
C TYR A 355 18.89 -2.24 8.53
N PHE A 356 18.54 -3.53 8.40
CA PHE A 356 17.94 -4.25 9.53
C PHE A 356 18.96 -4.58 10.63
N LYS A 357 20.22 -4.85 10.28
CA LYS A 357 21.28 -5.10 11.27
C LYS A 357 21.62 -3.87 12.13
N THR A 358 21.33 -2.66 11.64
CA THR A 358 21.49 -1.43 12.45
C THR A 358 20.36 -1.22 13.47
N LYS A 359 19.25 -1.99 13.36
CA LYS A 359 18.10 -1.85 14.26
C LYS A 359 18.38 -2.47 15.63
N SER A 360 18.00 -1.74 16.68
CA SER A 360 18.03 -2.26 18.05
C SER A 360 17.06 -3.43 18.20
N GLN A 361 17.55 -4.58 18.65
CA GLN A 361 16.70 -5.75 18.92
C GLN A 361 15.63 -5.43 19.99
N ALA A 362 15.97 -4.64 21.00
CA ALA A 362 15.05 -4.22 22.05
C ALA A 362 13.91 -3.37 21.49
N ASP A 363 14.22 -2.40 20.63
CA ASP A 363 13.22 -1.49 20.04
C ASP A 363 12.39 -2.16 18.95
N TYR A 364 13.00 -3.08 18.20
CA TYR A 364 12.31 -3.82 17.15
C TYR A 364 11.47 -4.98 17.72
N GLY A 365 11.79 -5.43 18.94
CA GLY A 365 11.04 -6.46 19.64
C GLY A 365 11.11 -7.84 18.98
N ASN A 366 12.19 -8.13 18.22
CA ASN A 366 12.40 -9.42 17.57
C ASN A 366 13.89 -9.77 17.52
N ALA A 367 14.30 -10.74 18.32
CA ALA A 367 15.69 -11.22 18.35
C ALA A 367 16.15 -11.81 17.01
N LYS A 368 15.21 -12.28 16.16
CA LYS A 368 15.53 -12.87 14.86
C LYS A 368 15.87 -11.84 13.78
N ILE A 369 15.76 -10.54 14.06
CA ILE A 369 16.13 -9.50 13.09
C ILE A 369 17.61 -9.59 12.66
N SER A 370 18.48 -10.13 13.52
CA SER A 370 19.88 -10.40 13.21
C SER A 370 20.09 -11.49 12.17
N ASN A 371 19.08 -12.34 11.95
CA ASN A 371 19.15 -13.49 11.02
C ASN A 371 18.77 -13.09 9.58
N ILE A 372 18.40 -11.83 9.36
CA ILE A 372 18.07 -11.36 8.00
C ILE A 372 19.25 -11.54 7.05
N SER A 373 18.96 -12.00 5.86
CA SER A 373 19.93 -12.24 4.79
C SER A 373 19.38 -11.73 3.45
N THR A 374 20.18 -11.77 2.41
CA THR A 374 19.79 -11.28 1.08
C THR A 374 18.60 -12.03 0.46
N LYS A 375 18.36 -13.28 0.86
CA LYS A 375 17.19 -14.07 0.41
C LYS A 375 15.87 -13.43 0.84
N ASP A 376 15.85 -12.77 2.00
CA ASP A 376 14.65 -12.22 2.63
C ASP A 376 14.08 -11.01 1.87
N ARG A 377 14.73 -10.58 0.78
CA ARG A 377 14.15 -9.61 -0.17
C ARG A 377 12.86 -10.13 -0.79
N TYR A 378 12.80 -11.42 -1.10
CA TYR A 378 11.60 -12.09 -1.57
C TYR A 378 11.09 -13.08 -0.53
N TYR A 379 9.79 -13.29 -0.51
CA TYR A 379 9.19 -14.32 0.32
C TYR A 379 9.44 -15.69 -0.29
N PRO A 380 9.57 -16.75 0.52
CA PRO A 380 9.63 -18.11 0.01
C PRO A 380 8.33 -18.48 -0.72
N ILE A 381 8.44 -19.29 -1.76
CA ILE A 381 7.26 -19.93 -2.35
C ILE A 381 6.72 -20.92 -1.30
N PRO A 382 5.40 -20.90 -1.01
CA PRO A 382 4.80 -21.81 -0.05
C PRO A 382 5.15 -23.26 -0.40
N PHE A 383 5.50 -24.06 0.60
CA PHE A 383 5.98 -25.43 0.40
C PHE A 383 4.95 -26.29 -0.36
N ASP A 384 3.66 -26.10 -0.07
CA ASP A 384 2.59 -26.85 -0.74
C ASP A 384 2.50 -26.56 -2.24
N GLU A 385 2.85 -25.35 -2.67
CA GLU A 385 2.94 -24.99 -4.09
C GLU A 385 4.24 -25.52 -4.71
N TYR A 386 5.38 -25.34 -4.02
CA TYR A 386 6.68 -25.80 -4.47
C TYR A 386 6.71 -27.31 -4.73
N LYS A 387 6.14 -28.13 -3.84
CA LYS A 387 6.16 -29.59 -3.94
C LYS A 387 5.36 -30.16 -5.11
N LEU A 388 4.45 -29.37 -5.72
CA LEU A 388 3.65 -29.81 -6.88
C LEU A 388 4.54 -30.06 -8.11
N ASP A 389 5.50 -29.19 -8.37
CA ASP A 389 6.51 -29.30 -9.41
C ASP A 389 7.72 -28.43 -9.05
N PRO A 390 8.72 -28.96 -8.35
CA PRO A 390 9.88 -28.18 -7.90
C PRO A 390 10.71 -27.57 -9.04
N THR A 391 10.58 -28.08 -10.26
CA THR A 391 11.29 -27.55 -11.43
C THR A 391 10.64 -26.29 -11.96
N ARG A 392 9.31 -26.26 -12.08
CA ARG A 392 8.54 -25.13 -12.63
C ARG A 392 8.03 -24.16 -11.56
N MET A 393 7.88 -24.66 -10.30
CA MET A 393 7.58 -23.86 -9.11
C MET A 393 8.82 -23.64 -8.23
N TYR A 394 10.00 -23.59 -8.84
CA TYR A 394 11.28 -23.43 -8.14
C TYR A 394 11.26 -22.41 -7.02
N GLN A 395 12.05 -22.62 -5.98
CA GLN A 395 12.14 -21.73 -4.83
C GLN A 395 12.97 -20.49 -5.14
N ASN A 396 12.72 -19.39 -4.44
CA ASN A 396 13.58 -18.21 -4.49
C ASN A 396 14.98 -18.54 -3.93
N PRO A 397 16.05 -17.93 -4.46
CA PRO A 397 17.41 -18.24 -4.05
C PRO A 397 17.61 -18.09 -2.54
N GLY A 398 18.21 -19.13 -1.92
CA GLY A 398 18.52 -19.15 -0.50
C GLY A 398 17.45 -19.78 0.41
N TYR A 399 16.32 -20.23 -0.14
CA TYR A 399 15.30 -20.99 0.59
C TYR A 399 15.32 -22.47 0.27
#